data_1f5a586d865a69f32489fbd69710462c
#
_entry.id   1f5a586d865a69f32489fbd69710462c
#
_cell.length_a   1.000
_cell.length_b   1.000
_cell.length_c   1.000
_cell.angle_alpha   90.00
_cell.angle_beta   90.00
_cell.angle_gamma   90.00
#
_symmetry.space_group_name_H-M   'P 1'
#
loop_
_entity.id
_entity.type
_entity.pdbx_description
1 polymer ?
#
loop_
_entity_poly.entity_id
_entity_poly.type
_entity_poly.pdbx_seq_one_letter_code
_entity_poly.pdbx_strand_id
1 'polypeptide(L)'
;MRAEGLHYIIKKHQNCSMGQLTKEDTILQIKIAERIQFLRLKTGLSQTDFAQKYHIDRQVVNRWESTRDKRGVTVYSIQKFCKMLDITLQEFFDDEKFNEKDI
;
A
#
# COMPACT_ATOMS: atom_id res chain seq x y z
N MET A 1 -11.99 1.53 -27.37
CA MET A 1 -11.32 2.26 -26.59
C MET A 1 -10.69 1.61 -25.44
N ARG A 2 -11.38 0.93 -24.62
CA ARG A 2 -10.78 0.27 -23.59
C ARG A 2 -9.82 -0.77 -24.02
N ALA A 3 -10.09 -1.51 -25.08
CA ALA A 3 -9.22 -2.55 -25.58
C ALA A 3 -7.87 -1.98 -25.98
N GLU A 4 -7.91 -0.81 -26.55
CA GLU A 4 -6.66 -0.16 -26.94
C GLU A 4 -5.83 0.25 -25.74
N GLY A 5 -6.49 0.73 -24.71
CA GLY A 5 -5.82 1.10 -23.50
C GLY A 5 -5.15 -0.08 -22.85
N LEU A 6 -5.86 -1.19 -22.80
CA LEU A 6 -5.31 -2.40 -22.22
C LEU A 6 -4.12 -2.91 -23.01
N HIS A 7 -4.24 -2.86 -24.33
CA HIS A 7 -3.16 -3.33 -25.17
C HIS A 7 -1.90 -2.48 -24.93
N TYR A 8 -2.06 -1.19 -24.84
CA TYR A 8 -0.93 -0.30 -24.61
C TYR A 8 -0.28 -0.58 -23.27
N ILE A 9 -1.08 -0.79 -22.25
CA ILE A 9 -0.56 -1.07 -20.93
C ILE A 9 0.21 -2.37 -20.90
N ILE A 10 -0.31 -3.40 -21.51
CA ILE A 10 0.36 -4.68 -21.57
C ILE A 10 1.69 -4.56 -22.27
N LYS A 11 1.69 -3.87 -23.39
CA LYS A 11 2.91 -3.70 -24.14
C LYS A 11 3.98 -2.97 -23.36
N LYS A 12 3.57 -1.90 -22.68
CA LYS A 12 4.48 -1.14 -21.87
C LYS A 12 4.99 -1.96 -20.71
N HIS A 13 4.12 -2.75 -20.15
CA HIS A 13 4.47 -3.61 -19.04
C HIS A 13 5.50 -4.66 -19.45
N GLN A 14 5.38 -5.16 -20.65
CA GLN A 14 6.32 -6.14 -21.15
C GLN A 14 7.73 -5.56 -21.30
N ASN A 15 7.82 -4.26 -21.50
CA ASN A 15 9.10 -3.61 -21.64
C ASN A 15 9.74 -3.32 -20.30
N CYS A 16 9.04 -3.54 -19.22
CA CYS A 16 9.57 -3.29 -17.89
C CYS A 16 10.18 -4.57 -17.33
N SER A 17 11.27 -4.43 -16.62
CA SER A 17 11.88 -5.56 -15.96
C SER A 17 10.98 -6.00 -14.83
N MET A 18 10.68 -7.29 -14.82
CA MET A 18 9.89 -7.85 -13.74
C MET A 18 10.71 -7.81 -12.48
N GLY A 19 10.09 -7.43 -11.39
CA GLY A 19 10.75 -7.43 -10.09
C GLY A 19 11.57 -6.21 -9.80
N GLN A 20 11.72 -5.34 -10.76
CA GLN A 20 12.45 -4.10 -10.53
C GLN A 20 11.47 -2.96 -10.33
N LEU A 21 11.67 -2.22 -9.25
CA LEU A 21 10.83 -1.07 -8.96
C LEU A 21 11.47 0.19 -9.51
N THR A 22 10.66 1.05 -10.07
CA THR A 22 11.12 2.36 -10.46
C THR A 22 11.24 3.21 -9.20
N LYS A 23 11.86 4.37 -9.36
CA LYS A 23 11.95 5.31 -8.27
C LYS A 23 10.56 5.73 -7.80
N GLU A 24 9.64 5.90 -8.74
CA GLU A 24 8.29 6.28 -8.42
C GLU A 24 7.56 5.19 -7.65
N ASP A 25 7.81 3.93 -8.02
CA ASP A 25 7.22 2.81 -7.31
C ASP A 25 7.71 2.76 -5.86
N THR A 26 8.99 3.02 -5.67
CA THR A 26 9.56 3.01 -4.34
C THR A 26 8.97 4.11 -3.48
N ILE A 27 8.79 5.29 -4.06
CA ILE A 27 8.19 6.39 -3.34
C ILE A 27 6.76 6.04 -2.93
N LEU A 28 6.01 5.44 -3.83
CA LEU A 28 4.65 5.04 -3.52
C LEU A 28 4.61 4.00 -2.41
N GLN A 29 5.53 3.04 -2.45
CA GLN A 29 5.61 2.05 -1.38
C GLN A 29 5.80 2.69 -0.02
N ILE A 30 6.69 3.67 0.04
CA ILE A 30 6.96 4.35 1.29
C ILE A 30 5.72 5.10 1.76
N LYS A 31 5.04 5.76 0.85
CA LYS A 31 3.83 6.51 1.22
C LYS A 31 2.74 5.59 1.74
N ILE A 32 2.59 4.42 1.14
CA ILE A 32 1.60 3.45 1.59
C ILE A 32 1.95 2.93 2.97
N ALA A 33 3.22 2.59 3.19
CA ALA A 33 3.65 2.09 4.50
C ALA A 33 3.43 3.14 5.58
N GLU A 34 3.74 4.39 5.28
CA GLU A 34 3.55 5.48 6.24
C GLU A 34 2.07 5.72 6.52
N ARG A 35 1.23 5.57 5.50
CA ARG A 35 -0.21 5.75 5.68
C ARG A 35 -0.78 4.67 6.59
N ILE A 36 -0.34 3.43 6.39
CA ILE A 36 -0.78 2.32 7.24
C ILE A 36 -0.38 2.60 8.68
N GLN A 37 0.86 3.00 8.90
CA GLN A 37 1.32 3.29 10.25
C GLN A 37 0.53 4.43 10.87
N PHE A 38 0.30 5.49 10.11
CA PHE A 38 -0.45 6.64 10.60
C PHE A 38 -1.85 6.22 11.06
N LEU A 39 -2.54 5.45 10.23
CA LEU A 39 -3.90 5.01 10.55
C LEU A 39 -3.91 4.07 11.76
N ARG A 40 -2.91 3.19 11.86
CA ARG A 40 -2.82 2.33 13.04
C ARG A 40 -2.59 3.17 14.30
N LEU A 41 -1.68 4.12 14.22
CA LEU A 41 -1.38 4.96 15.38
C LEU A 41 -2.60 5.72 15.86
N LYS A 42 -3.47 6.10 14.94
CA LYS A 42 -4.70 6.78 15.32
C LYS A 42 -5.64 5.89 16.15
N THR A 43 -5.49 4.58 16.04
CA THR A 43 -6.29 3.68 16.86
C THR A 43 -5.78 3.61 18.29
N GLY A 44 -4.57 4.09 18.54
CA GLY A 44 -3.97 4.01 19.87
C GLY A 44 -3.33 2.68 20.16
N LEU A 45 -3.29 1.75 19.21
CA LEU A 45 -2.78 0.41 19.42
C LEU A 45 -1.35 0.26 18.92
N SER A 46 -0.54 -0.49 19.67
CA SER A 46 0.78 -0.88 19.20
C SER A 46 0.61 -1.91 18.08
N GLN A 47 1.72 -2.23 17.41
CA GLN A 47 1.68 -3.27 16.38
C GLN A 47 1.21 -4.59 16.97
N THR A 48 1.71 -4.92 18.16
CA THR A 48 1.33 -6.16 18.81
C THR A 48 -0.16 -6.17 19.15
N ASP A 49 -0.64 -5.10 19.76
CA ASP A 49 -2.05 -5.04 20.15
C ASP A 49 -2.97 -5.01 18.95
N PHE A 50 -2.56 -4.30 17.91
CA PHE A 50 -3.32 -4.25 16.66
C PHE A 50 -3.43 -5.63 16.05
N ALA A 51 -2.30 -6.35 16.00
CA ALA A 51 -2.29 -7.69 15.43
C ALA A 51 -3.18 -8.63 16.23
N GLN A 52 -3.12 -8.54 17.56
CA GLN A 52 -3.96 -9.39 18.41
C GLN A 52 -5.43 -9.10 18.21
N LYS A 53 -5.78 -7.83 18.14
CA LYS A 53 -7.18 -7.44 17.97
C LYS A 53 -7.78 -8.01 16.69
N TYR A 54 -7.01 -8.01 15.63
CA TYR A 54 -7.51 -8.43 14.31
C TYR A 54 -7.07 -9.83 13.91
N HIS A 55 -6.46 -10.55 14.86
CA HIS A 55 -6.11 -11.97 14.66
C HIS A 55 -5.16 -12.17 13.47
N ILE A 56 -4.15 -11.32 13.39
CA ILE A 56 -3.11 -11.48 12.39
C ILE A 56 -1.75 -11.50 13.08
N ASP A 57 -0.74 -11.94 12.34
CA ASP A 57 0.61 -12.02 12.86
C ASP A 57 1.21 -10.61 12.95
N ARG A 58 1.84 -10.30 14.08
CA ARG A 58 2.49 -9.01 14.25
C ARG A 58 3.51 -8.75 13.14
N GLN A 59 4.16 -9.81 12.66
CA GLN A 59 5.14 -9.64 11.59
C GLN A 59 4.49 -9.12 10.31
N VAL A 60 3.23 -9.46 10.07
CA VAL A 60 2.51 -8.94 8.92
C VAL A 60 2.32 -7.44 9.05
N VAL A 61 1.91 -6.98 10.24
CA VAL A 61 1.74 -5.56 10.48
C VAL A 61 3.07 -4.83 10.31
N ASN A 62 4.12 -5.39 10.88
CA ASN A 62 5.43 -4.78 10.78
C ASN A 62 5.88 -4.66 9.32
N ARG A 63 5.62 -5.70 8.52
CA ARG A 63 5.99 -5.67 7.11
C ARG A 63 5.19 -4.61 6.35
N TRP A 64 3.89 -4.50 6.67
CA TRP A 64 3.05 -3.49 6.00
C TRP A 64 3.55 -2.06 6.26
N GLU A 65 4.14 -1.82 7.43
CA GLU A 65 4.62 -0.49 7.79
C GLU A 65 6.08 -0.27 7.45
N SER A 66 6.75 -1.28 6.89
CA SER A 66 8.16 -1.17 6.59
C SER A 66 8.38 -0.35 5.33
N THR A 67 9.24 0.64 5.43
CA THR A 67 9.61 1.45 4.27
C THR A 67 10.80 0.84 3.53
N ARG A 68 11.31 -0.28 4.02
CA ARG A 68 12.49 -0.92 3.42
C ARG A 68 12.18 -2.23 2.72
N ASP A 69 11.03 -2.80 2.98
CA ASP A 69 10.68 -4.10 2.41
C ASP A 69 10.28 -3.91 0.96
N LYS A 70 11.07 -4.49 0.07
CA LYS A 70 10.86 -4.30 -1.37
C LYS A 70 9.64 -5.01 -1.90
N ARG A 71 9.05 -5.91 -1.10
CA ARG A 71 7.85 -6.61 -1.54
C ARG A 71 6.65 -5.68 -1.58
N GLY A 72 6.69 -4.61 -0.78
CA GLY A 72 5.58 -3.68 -0.74
C GLY A 72 4.33 -4.27 -0.15
N VAL A 73 3.22 -3.56 -0.33
CA VAL A 73 1.92 -4.00 0.17
C VAL A 73 0.98 -4.06 -1.02
N THR A 74 0.38 -5.23 -1.23
CA THR A 74 -0.54 -5.38 -2.36
C THR A 74 -1.84 -4.64 -2.07
N VAL A 75 -2.58 -4.35 -3.15
CA VAL A 75 -3.87 -3.69 -2.99
C VAL A 75 -4.84 -4.58 -2.19
N TYR A 76 -4.66 -5.88 -2.28
CA TYR A 76 -5.50 -6.79 -1.51
C TYR A 76 -5.21 -6.68 -0.02
N SER A 77 -3.94 -6.52 0.35
CA SER A 77 -3.58 -6.32 1.74
C SER A 77 -4.09 -4.98 2.24
N ILE A 78 -4.03 -3.95 1.40
CA ILE A 78 -4.56 -2.65 1.77
C ILE A 78 -6.05 -2.75 2.03
N GLN A 79 -6.77 -3.49 1.17
CA GLN A 79 -8.19 -3.69 1.37
C GLN A 79 -8.48 -4.38 2.70
N LYS A 80 -7.68 -5.40 3.02
CA LYS A 80 -7.83 -6.11 4.28
C LYS A 80 -7.62 -5.17 5.45
N PHE A 81 -6.60 -4.35 5.38
CA PHE A 81 -6.32 -3.37 6.41
C PHE A 81 -7.49 -2.39 6.56
N CYS A 82 -8.03 -1.93 5.44
CA CYS A 82 -9.16 -1.01 5.46
C CYS A 82 -10.37 -1.62 6.14
N LYS A 83 -10.63 -2.90 5.89
CA LYS A 83 -11.75 -3.58 6.53
C LYS A 83 -11.57 -3.68 8.02
N MET A 84 -10.34 -3.86 8.47
CA MET A 84 -10.07 -3.88 9.91
C MET A 84 -10.45 -2.56 10.56
N LEU A 85 -10.20 -1.45 9.88
CA LEU A 85 -10.47 -0.13 10.42
C LEU A 85 -11.83 0.42 10.01
N ASP A 86 -12.59 -0.36 9.24
CA ASP A 86 -13.92 0.05 8.77
C ASP A 86 -13.85 1.32 7.96
N ILE A 87 -12.89 1.38 7.03
CA ILE A 87 -12.77 2.49 6.10
C ILE A 87 -12.74 1.95 4.68
N THR A 88 -13.00 2.82 3.73
CA THR A 88 -12.95 2.44 2.31
C THR A 88 -11.54 2.62 1.77
N LEU A 89 -11.29 2.02 0.60
CA LEU A 89 -10.03 2.26 -0.08
C LEU A 89 -9.87 3.72 -0.44
N GLN A 90 -10.98 4.37 -0.80
CA GLN A 90 -10.93 5.79 -1.11
C GLN A 90 -10.46 6.60 0.11
N GLU A 91 -10.99 6.26 1.28
CA GLU A 91 -10.60 6.93 2.50
C GLU A 91 -9.13 6.66 2.85
N PHE A 92 -8.68 5.45 2.56
CA PHE A 92 -7.28 5.12 2.82
C PHE A 92 -6.35 6.05 2.04
N PHE A 93 -6.68 6.29 0.77
CA PHE A 93 -5.83 7.11 -0.08
C PHE A 93 -6.17 8.59 -0.05
N ASP A 94 -7.08 8.98 0.83
CA ASP A 94 -7.46 10.39 0.97
C ASP A 94 -6.45 11.09 1.88
N ASP A 95 -5.29 11.40 1.32
CA ASP A 95 -4.21 12.04 2.05
C ASP A 95 -3.42 12.84 1.03
N GLU A 96 -2.96 14.01 1.44
CA GLU A 96 -2.25 14.91 0.52
C GLU A 96 -1.04 14.27 -0.12
N LYS A 97 -0.39 13.35 0.59
CA LYS A 97 0.81 12.73 0.05
C LYS A 97 0.53 11.94 -1.22
N PHE A 98 -0.71 11.50 -1.43
CA PHE A 98 -1.07 10.77 -2.63
C PHE A 98 -1.55 11.69 -3.75
N ASN A 99 -1.69 12.97 -3.46
CA ASN A 99 -2.13 13.94 -4.47
C ASN A 99 -0.98 14.58 -5.23
N GLU A 100 0.25 14.31 -4.82
CA GLU A 100 1.42 14.87 -5.49
C GLU A 100 1.59 14.27 -6.86
N LYS A 101 1.87 15.13 -7.82
CA LYS A 101 1.99 14.69 -9.20
C LYS A 101 3.42 14.54 -9.68
N ASP A 102 4.34 15.16 -9.01
CA ASP A 102 5.73 15.17 -9.45
C ASP A 102 6.54 14.12 -8.75
N ILE A 103 6.21 12.92 -8.94
CA ILE A 103 6.90 11.83 -8.26
C ILE A 103 8.02 11.26 -9.12
#